data_e790c93925f2c5c750cc3122a6e55e8d
#
_entry.id   e790c93925f2c5c750cc3122a6e55e8d
#
_cell.length_a   1.000
_cell.length_b   1.000
_cell.length_c   1.000
_cell.angle_alpha   90.00
_cell.angle_beta   90.00
_cell.angle_gamma   90.00
#
_symmetry.space_group_name_H-M   'P 1'
#
loop_
_entity.id
_entity.type
_entity.pdbx_description
1 polymer ?
#
loop_
_entity_poly.entity_id
_entity_poly.type
_entity_poly.pdbx_seq_one_letter_code
_entity_poly.pdbx_strand_id
1 'polypeptide(L)'
;MVNMIKEREENKKKLIPTIITGLIATISFITLIMVVAVYTEVIAVPVKILLVVIACVIFGCGLMVAMEGERTIGYYKCRHCNELFVPTFGAYTMGMHMISTRYMKCPKCGTKTWCKKVLAKENRNMM
;
A
#
# COMPACT_ATOMS: atom_id res chain seq x y z
N MET A 1 19.95 14.41 13.07
CA MET A 1 19.65 13.13 13.73
C MET A 1 18.29 13.12 14.42
N VAL A 2 18.01 14.04 15.34
CA VAL A 2 16.72 14.14 16.06
C VAL A 2 15.53 14.33 15.12
N ASN A 3 15.64 15.18 14.10
CA ASN A 3 14.58 15.43 13.12
C ASN A 3 14.24 14.19 12.29
N MET A 4 15.24 13.39 11.93
CA MET A 4 15.06 12.15 11.17
C MET A 4 14.33 11.08 11.97
N ILE A 5 14.67 10.96 13.26
CA ILE A 5 13.99 10.02 14.17
C ILE A 5 12.53 10.42 14.35
N LYS A 6 12.27 11.73 14.55
CA LYS A 6 10.93 12.28 14.69
C LYS A 6 10.09 12.06 13.43
N GLU A 7 10.64 12.34 12.25
CA GLU A 7 9.97 12.10 10.96
C GLU A 7 9.63 10.62 10.77
N ARG A 8 10.56 9.73 11.13
CA ARG A 8 10.33 8.28 11.07
C ARG A 8 9.18 7.83 11.96
N GLU A 9 9.15 8.31 13.20
CA GLU A 9 8.09 7.99 14.14
C GLU A 9 6.72 8.54 13.72
N GLU A 10 6.67 9.76 13.19
CA GLU A 10 5.45 10.35 12.65
C GLU A 10 4.92 9.57 11.45
N ASN A 11 5.78 9.23 10.51
CA ASN A 11 5.42 8.44 9.33
C ASN A 11 4.98 7.03 9.71
N LYS A 12 5.63 6.43 10.68
CA LYS A 12 5.25 5.12 11.23
C LYS A 12 3.85 5.15 11.85
N LYS A 13 3.53 6.19 12.64
CA LYS A 13 2.20 6.39 13.22
C LYS A 13 1.10 6.56 12.18
N LYS A 14 1.42 7.16 11.03
CA LYS A 14 0.48 7.31 9.91
C LYS A 14 0.32 6.02 9.11
N LEU A 15 1.40 5.27 8.95
CA LEU A 15 1.43 4.04 8.15
C LEU A 15 0.68 2.89 8.83
N ILE A 16 0.79 2.75 10.14
CA ILE A 16 0.14 1.66 10.91
C ILE A 16 -1.38 1.63 10.69
N PRO A 17 -2.15 2.72 10.90
CA PRO A 17 -3.59 2.70 10.66
C PRO A 17 -3.95 2.44 9.19
N THR A 18 -3.13 2.87 8.25
CA THR A 18 -3.31 2.60 6.82
C THR A 18 -3.21 1.10 6.51
N ILE A 19 -2.21 0.43 7.06
CA ILE A 19 -2.04 -1.03 6.93
C ILE A 19 -3.20 -1.77 7.59
N ILE A 20 -3.61 -1.35 8.79
CA ILE A 20 -4.74 -1.94 9.52
C ILE A 20 -6.03 -1.82 8.71
N THR A 21 -6.29 -0.67 8.09
CA THR A 21 -7.44 -0.46 7.21
C THR A 21 -7.46 -1.45 6.05
N GLY A 22 -6.33 -1.65 5.39
CA GLY A 22 -6.18 -2.63 4.32
C GLY A 22 -6.43 -4.07 4.79
N LEU A 23 -5.92 -4.44 5.96
CA LEU A 23 -6.14 -5.76 6.56
C LEU A 23 -7.62 -5.99 6.90
N ILE A 24 -8.29 -5.01 7.52
CA ILE A 24 -9.71 -5.08 7.86
C ILE A 24 -10.55 -5.24 6.58
N ALA A 25 -10.27 -4.47 5.54
CA ALA A 25 -10.96 -4.57 4.25
C ALA A 25 -10.80 -5.96 3.64
N THR A 26 -9.60 -6.54 3.69
CA THR A 26 -9.31 -7.88 3.17
C THR A 26 -10.04 -8.95 3.95
N ILE A 27 -10.01 -8.90 5.28
CA ILE A 27 -10.71 -9.85 6.16
C ILE A 27 -12.21 -9.77 5.94
N SER A 28 -12.78 -8.56 5.86
CA SER A 28 -14.21 -8.35 5.60
C SER A 28 -14.63 -8.93 4.24
N PHE A 29 -13.82 -8.73 3.22
CA PHE A 29 -14.05 -9.29 1.88
C PHE A 29 -14.10 -10.81 1.92
N ILE A 30 -13.08 -11.46 2.51
CA ILE A 30 -13.02 -12.92 2.64
C ILE A 30 -14.21 -13.45 3.42
N THR A 31 -14.57 -12.81 4.54
CA THR A 31 -15.69 -13.22 5.37
C THR A 31 -17.01 -13.17 4.60
N LEU A 32 -17.28 -12.07 3.87
CA LEU A 32 -18.49 -11.93 3.07
C LEU A 32 -18.59 -12.98 1.96
N ILE A 33 -17.49 -13.25 1.26
CA ILE A 33 -17.45 -14.28 0.22
C ILE A 33 -17.69 -15.67 0.82
N MET A 34 -17.10 -15.98 1.97
CA MET A 34 -17.32 -17.25 2.66
C MET A 34 -18.76 -17.42 3.12
N VAL A 35 -19.39 -16.37 3.64
CA VAL A 35 -20.82 -16.41 4.03
C VAL A 35 -21.69 -16.70 2.81
N VAL A 36 -21.47 -16.03 1.69
CA VAL A 36 -22.24 -16.28 0.44
C VAL A 36 -22.01 -17.70 -0.06
N ALA A 37 -20.79 -18.23 0.01
CA ALA A 37 -20.46 -19.58 -0.44
C ALA A 37 -21.12 -20.65 0.43
N VAL A 38 -21.09 -20.50 1.77
CA VAL A 38 -21.67 -21.47 2.71
C VAL A 38 -23.20 -21.49 2.65
N TYR A 39 -23.83 -20.31 2.57
CA TYR A 39 -25.29 -20.17 2.58
C TYR A 39 -25.89 -20.07 1.17
N THR A 40 -25.23 -20.64 0.20
CA THR A 40 -25.63 -20.50 -1.21
C THR A 40 -27.03 -21.01 -1.52
N GLU A 41 -27.48 -22.06 -0.82
CA GLU A 41 -28.82 -22.64 -1.01
C GLU A 41 -29.93 -21.83 -0.36
N VAL A 42 -29.61 -21.04 0.67
CA VAL A 42 -30.61 -20.31 1.48
C VAL A 42 -30.78 -18.88 0.96
N ILE A 43 -29.72 -18.28 0.43
CA ILE A 43 -29.74 -16.88 0.01
C ILE A 43 -30.27 -16.77 -1.41
N ALA A 44 -31.27 -15.90 -1.63
CA ALA A 44 -31.80 -15.62 -2.97
C ALA A 44 -30.73 -15.01 -3.89
N VAL A 45 -30.78 -15.34 -5.18
CA VAL A 45 -29.80 -14.90 -6.19
C VAL A 45 -29.57 -13.38 -6.19
N PRO A 46 -30.59 -12.50 -6.19
CA PRO A 46 -30.35 -11.05 -6.18
C PRO A 46 -29.63 -10.57 -4.92
N VAL A 47 -29.86 -11.22 -3.77
CA VAL A 47 -29.18 -10.90 -2.51
C VAL A 47 -27.72 -11.33 -2.57
N LYS A 48 -27.41 -12.48 -3.16
CA LYS A 48 -26.03 -12.93 -3.39
C LYS A 48 -25.23 -11.91 -4.22
N ILE A 49 -25.83 -11.47 -5.32
CA ILE A 49 -25.20 -10.48 -6.22
C ILE A 49 -24.94 -9.18 -5.45
N LEU A 50 -25.92 -8.71 -4.68
CA LEU A 50 -25.77 -7.50 -3.89
C LEU A 50 -24.64 -7.62 -2.86
N LEU A 51 -24.56 -8.73 -2.14
CA LEU A 51 -23.52 -8.99 -1.13
C LEU A 51 -22.11 -9.04 -1.77
N VAL A 52 -21.98 -9.68 -2.91
CA VAL A 52 -20.70 -9.74 -3.65
C VAL A 52 -20.28 -8.35 -4.13
N VAL A 53 -21.22 -7.56 -4.66
CA VAL A 53 -20.93 -6.18 -5.10
C VAL A 53 -20.49 -5.33 -3.91
N ILE A 54 -21.17 -5.39 -2.78
CA ILE A 54 -20.80 -4.67 -1.56
C ILE A 54 -19.39 -5.09 -1.10
N ALA A 55 -19.12 -6.40 -1.06
CA ALA A 55 -17.80 -6.92 -0.70
C ALA A 55 -16.69 -6.38 -1.60
N CYS A 56 -16.91 -6.37 -2.92
CA CYS A 56 -15.95 -5.83 -3.89
C CYS A 56 -15.72 -4.33 -3.71
N VAL A 57 -16.77 -3.55 -3.43
CA VAL A 57 -16.66 -2.10 -3.19
C VAL A 57 -15.85 -1.82 -1.92
N ILE A 58 -16.16 -2.50 -0.82
CA ILE A 58 -15.43 -2.35 0.46
C ILE A 58 -13.96 -2.71 0.28
N PHE A 59 -13.69 -3.83 -0.35
CA PHE A 59 -12.32 -4.28 -0.62
C PHE A 59 -11.55 -3.31 -1.52
N GLY A 60 -12.17 -2.88 -2.62
CA GLY A 60 -11.57 -1.92 -3.55
C GLY A 60 -11.24 -0.59 -2.89
N CYS A 61 -12.18 -0.02 -2.13
CA CYS A 61 -11.96 1.24 -1.40
C CYS A 61 -10.87 1.08 -0.33
N GLY A 62 -10.89 0.01 0.45
CA GLY A 62 -9.88 -0.27 1.46
C GLY A 62 -8.49 -0.46 0.87
N LEU A 63 -8.41 -1.16 -0.26
CA LEU A 63 -7.15 -1.36 -0.98
C LEU A 63 -6.61 -0.04 -1.54
N MET A 64 -7.46 0.81 -2.11
CA MET A 64 -7.07 2.13 -2.62
C MET A 64 -6.51 3.01 -1.50
N VAL A 65 -7.17 3.06 -0.34
CA VAL A 65 -6.69 3.80 0.83
C VAL A 65 -5.35 3.27 1.31
N ALA A 66 -5.20 1.95 1.41
CA ALA A 66 -3.95 1.33 1.84
C ALA A 66 -2.80 1.61 0.86
N MET A 67 -3.05 1.49 -0.43
CA MET A 67 -2.04 1.74 -1.48
C MET A 67 -1.63 3.22 -1.51
N GLU A 68 -2.58 4.13 -1.43
CA GLU A 68 -2.29 5.57 -1.41
C GLU A 68 -1.50 5.97 -0.16
N GLY A 69 -1.86 5.46 1.00
CA GLY A 69 -1.12 5.69 2.23
C GLY A 69 0.30 5.13 2.16
N GLU A 70 0.47 3.90 1.69
CA GLU A 70 1.79 3.30 1.53
C GLU A 70 2.66 4.05 0.52
N ARG A 71 2.06 4.56 -0.56
CA ARG A 71 2.75 5.36 -1.58
C ARG A 71 3.22 6.71 -1.03
N THR A 72 2.38 7.42 -0.29
CA THR A 72 2.60 8.81 0.12
C THR A 72 3.30 8.96 1.46
N ILE A 73 3.22 7.95 2.34
CA ILE A 73 3.86 7.98 3.65
C ILE A 73 5.31 7.48 3.50
N GLY A 74 6.27 8.37 3.75
CA GLY A 74 7.69 8.08 3.59
C GLY A 74 8.15 8.26 2.14
N TYR A 75 9.29 7.65 1.81
CA TYR A 75 9.97 7.80 0.52
C TYR A 75 10.45 6.46 -0.01
N TYR A 76 10.72 6.40 -1.31
CA TYR A 76 11.43 5.29 -1.95
C TYR A 76 12.84 5.73 -2.33
N LYS A 77 13.82 4.93 -2.00
CA LYS A 77 15.24 5.19 -2.29
C LYS A 77 15.68 4.38 -3.51
N CYS A 78 16.15 5.06 -4.54
CA CYS A 78 16.73 4.41 -5.71
C CYS A 78 18.05 3.72 -5.34
N ARG A 79 18.19 2.46 -5.72
CA ARG A 79 19.41 1.69 -5.44
C ARG A 79 20.60 2.15 -6.30
N HIS A 80 20.32 2.75 -7.47
CA HIS A 80 21.36 3.19 -8.42
C HIS A 80 21.96 4.56 -8.07
N CYS A 81 21.10 5.58 -7.84
CA CYS A 81 21.57 6.96 -7.57
C CYS A 81 21.30 7.44 -6.13
N ASN A 82 20.73 6.61 -5.28
CA ASN A 82 20.37 6.91 -3.90
C ASN A 82 19.39 8.10 -3.72
N GLU A 83 18.68 8.48 -4.78
CA GLU A 83 17.66 9.54 -4.70
C GLU A 83 16.43 9.06 -3.95
N LEU A 84 15.90 9.94 -3.10
CA LEU A 84 14.64 9.73 -2.40
C LEU A 84 13.50 10.38 -3.20
N PHE A 85 12.45 9.63 -3.46
CA PHE A 85 11.31 10.12 -4.23
C PHE A 85 10.00 9.49 -3.76
N VAL A 86 8.89 10.16 -4.08
CA VAL A 86 7.54 9.61 -3.93
C VAL A 86 7.07 9.19 -5.32
N PRO A 87 6.79 7.89 -5.55
CA PRO A 87 6.39 7.42 -6.88
C PRO A 87 4.99 7.94 -7.24
N THR A 88 4.72 8.04 -8.55
CA THR A 88 3.36 8.27 -9.03
C THR A 88 2.49 7.03 -8.76
N PHE A 89 1.18 7.21 -8.71
CA PHE A 89 0.24 6.10 -8.49
C PHE A 89 0.41 4.99 -9.53
N GLY A 90 0.58 5.35 -10.81
CA GLY A 90 0.81 4.39 -11.88
C GLY A 90 2.12 3.60 -11.72
N ALA A 91 3.22 4.27 -11.41
CA ALA A 91 4.50 3.62 -11.17
C ALA A 91 4.44 2.69 -9.94
N TYR A 92 3.72 3.10 -8.91
CA TYR A 92 3.53 2.32 -7.69
C TYR A 92 2.71 1.05 -7.94
N THR A 93 1.57 1.16 -8.65
CA THR A 93 0.67 0.02 -8.91
C THR A 93 1.24 -0.97 -9.92
N MET A 94 1.97 -0.49 -10.94
CA MET A 94 2.56 -1.33 -11.99
C MET A 94 3.90 -1.95 -11.57
N GLY A 95 4.52 -1.46 -10.50
CA GLY A 95 5.79 -1.98 -9.99
C GLY A 95 5.63 -3.33 -9.32
N MET A 96 6.54 -4.27 -9.62
CA MET A 96 6.61 -5.54 -8.88
C MET A 96 6.93 -5.27 -7.41
N HIS A 97 6.18 -5.92 -6.53
CA HIS A 97 6.27 -5.71 -5.09
C HIS A 97 6.95 -6.89 -4.38
N MET A 98 7.98 -6.58 -3.60
CA MET A 98 8.57 -7.54 -2.65
C MET A 98 8.73 -6.86 -1.30
N ILE A 99 7.99 -7.33 -0.30
CA ILE A 99 7.95 -6.90 1.10
C ILE A 99 8.14 -5.37 1.30
N SER A 100 9.37 -4.87 1.24
CA SER A 100 9.71 -3.44 1.44
C SER A 100 10.33 -2.77 0.21
N THR A 101 10.39 -3.48 -0.92
CA THR A 101 10.98 -2.98 -2.17
C THR A 101 9.98 -3.06 -3.32
N ARG A 102 10.10 -2.11 -4.27
CA ARG A 102 9.33 -2.13 -5.53
C ARG A 102 10.25 -1.88 -6.70
N TYR A 103 9.99 -2.60 -7.79
CA TYR A 103 10.71 -2.41 -9.04
C TYR A 103 10.08 -1.25 -9.81
N MET A 104 10.75 -0.10 -9.80
CA MET A 104 10.24 1.16 -10.39
C MET A 104 11.35 1.90 -11.11
N LYS A 105 10.92 2.79 -12.01
CA LYS A 105 11.82 3.72 -12.68
C LYS A 105 12.09 4.93 -11.78
N CYS A 106 13.37 5.21 -11.53
CA CYS A 106 13.76 6.41 -10.79
C CYS A 106 13.52 7.66 -11.65
N PRO A 107 12.85 8.71 -11.12
CA PRO A 107 12.63 9.95 -11.87
C PRO A 107 13.90 10.76 -12.12
N LYS A 108 14.96 10.54 -11.34
CA LYS A 108 16.21 11.26 -11.47
C LYS A 108 17.19 10.61 -12.46
N CYS A 109 17.51 9.33 -12.29
CA CYS A 109 18.47 8.63 -13.15
C CYS A 109 17.82 7.89 -14.31
N GLY A 110 16.49 7.75 -14.34
CA GLY A 110 15.74 7.07 -15.39
C GLY A 110 15.90 5.54 -15.43
N THR A 111 16.69 4.96 -14.54
CA THR A 111 16.94 3.52 -14.49
C THR A 111 15.87 2.80 -13.69
N LYS A 112 15.36 1.68 -14.22
CA LYS A 112 14.48 0.77 -13.48
C LYS A 112 15.31 -0.07 -12.52
N THR A 113 14.98 -0.02 -11.24
CA THR A 113 15.67 -0.77 -10.18
C THR A 113 14.75 -1.02 -9.00
N TRP A 114 15.17 -1.90 -8.10
CA TRP A 114 14.48 -2.17 -6.85
C TRP A 114 14.66 -0.99 -5.89
N CYS A 115 13.62 -0.19 -5.72
CA CYS A 115 13.62 0.95 -4.81
C CYS A 115 13.12 0.52 -3.43
N LYS A 116 13.88 0.85 -2.39
CA LYS A 116 13.57 0.48 -1.00
C LYS A 116 12.73 1.57 -0.32
N LYS A 117 11.71 1.15 0.41
CA LYS A 117 10.90 2.04 1.26
C LYS A 117 11.72 2.53 2.46
N VAL A 118 11.76 3.85 2.66
CA VAL A 118 12.34 4.49 3.84
C VAL A 118 11.35 5.49 4.44
N LEU A 119 11.29 5.58 5.76
CA LEU A 119 10.30 6.39 6.48
C LEU A 119 10.78 7.81 6.81
N ALA A 120 12.05 8.11 6.58
CA ALA A 120 12.63 9.43 6.83
C ALA A 120 13.69 9.75 5.78
N LYS A 121 13.87 11.04 5.48
CA LYS A 121 14.97 11.51 4.66
C LYS A 121 16.28 11.31 5.39
N GLU A 122 17.14 10.48 4.82
CA GLU A 122 18.50 10.30 5.30
C GLU A 122 19.34 11.53 4.93
N ASN A 123 19.97 12.16 5.92
CA ASN A 123 20.87 13.28 5.66
C ASN A 123 22.09 12.79 4.85
N ARG A 124 22.26 13.32 3.64
CA ARG A 124 23.42 13.03 2.79
C ARG A 124 24.76 13.35 3.44
N ASN A 125 24.73 14.19 4.49
CA ASN A 125 25.94 14.65 5.16
C ASN A 125 26.49 13.68 6.20
N MET A 126 25.89 12.49 6.32
CA MET A 126 26.31 11.45 7.28
C MET A 126 26.96 10.22 6.62
N MET A 127 27.32 10.36 5.34
CA MET A 127 28.12 9.34 4.67
C MET A 127 29.59 9.68 4.65
#